data_327237b1273b26617c8891813c7f1c77
#
_entry.id   327237b1273b26617c8891813c7f1c77
#
_cell.length_a   1.000
_cell.length_b   1.000
_cell.length_c   1.000
_cell.angle_alpha   90.00
_cell.angle_beta   90.00
_cell.angle_gamma   90.00
#
_symmetry.space_group_name_H-M   'P 1'
#
loop_
_entity.id
_entity.type
_entity.pdbx_description
1 polymer ?
#
loop_
_entity_poly.entity_id
_entity_poly.type
_entity_poly.pdbx_seq_one_letter_code
_entity_poly.pdbx_strand_id
1 'polypeptide(L)'
;KNDSRTEQELMDNMTEYMTELSKKLNLINSVKWMDVVNETITTTGKWFGEKVGDDKWENPWKQIGMNEDGVPIYICKAFEIADEYAKNVKLIFNQHGGMEVEMWDKVKETILYLREKGYRVDGLGWQAHLKDDKKLSLNKNSLEYLSNLIDWAHQNDLEFHITEIDYVINEDPPTDNSLLRQSHGYANILKLLISKRENGLSLIHI
;
A
#
# COMPACT_ATOMS: atom_id res chain seq x y z
N LYS A 1 -22.61 4.66 -4.09
CA LYS A 1 -23.37 5.65 -3.32
C LYS A 1 -22.37 6.50 -2.58
N ASN A 2 -22.43 7.84 -2.72
CA ASN A 2 -21.59 8.72 -1.93
C ASN A 2 -21.98 8.63 -0.45
N ASP A 3 -21.01 8.86 0.42
CA ASP A 3 -21.29 9.00 1.85
C ASP A 3 -22.21 10.21 2.07
N SER A 4 -23.14 10.12 3.00
CA SER A 4 -24.10 11.19 3.29
C SER A 4 -23.50 12.29 4.17
N ARG A 5 -22.31 12.10 4.72
CA ARG A 5 -21.62 13.07 5.55
C ARG A 5 -21.04 14.20 4.69
N THR A 6 -20.95 15.38 5.27
CA THR A 6 -20.26 16.52 4.66
C THR A 6 -18.74 16.32 4.64
N GLU A 7 -18.04 17.08 3.82
CA GLU A 7 -16.56 17.09 3.78
C GLU A 7 -15.96 17.36 5.17
N GLN A 8 -16.56 18.31 5.92
CA GLN A 8 -16.10 18.64 7.27
C GLN A 8 -16.33 17.49 8.26
N GLU A 9 -17.50 16.85 8.24
CA GLU A 9 -17.77 15.69 9.10
C GLU A 9 -16.85 14.51 8.79
N LEU A 10 -16.52 14.28 7.51
CA LEU A 10 -15.54 13.27 7.13
C LEU A 10 -14.13 13.62 7.63
N MET A 11 -13.72 14.89 7.49
CA MET A 11 -12.42 15.36 7.99
C MET A 11 -12.33 15.22 9.52
N ASP A 12 -13.38 15.63 10.25
CA ASP A 12 -13.40 15.56 11.71
C ASP A 12 -13.33 14.11 12.18
N ASN A 13 -14.14 13.22 11.60
CA ASN A 13 -14.14 11.80 11.91
C ASN A 13 -12.77 11.15 11.65
N MET A 14 -12.15 11.46 10.51
CA MET A 14 -10.83 10.92 10.17
C MET A 14 -9.77 11.46 11.13
N THR A 15 -9.81 12.74 11.43
CA THR A 15 -8.86 13.39 12.34
C THR A 15 -8.94 12.79 13.74
N GLU A 16 -10.15 12.63 14.28
CA GLU A 16 -10.36 12.00 15.59
C GLU A 16 -9.84 10.56 15.60
N TYR A 17 -10.29 9.74 14.64
CA TYR A 17 -9.90 8.33 14.55
C TYR A 17 -8.38 8.16 14.41
N MET A 18 -7.76 8.86 13.45
CA MET A 18 -6.33 8.74 13.19
C MET A 18 -5.48 9.24 14.37
N THR A 19 -5.92 10.31 15.04
CA THR A 19 -5.24 10.85 16.21
C THR A 19 -5.24 9.83 17.36
N GLU A 20 -6.40 9.27 17.70
CA GLU A 20 -6.54 8.29 18.76
C GLU A 20 -5.79 6.99 18.46
N LEU A 21 -5.88 6.51 17.21
CA LEU A 21 -5.15 5.33 16.76
C LEU A 21 -3.64 5.55 16.86
N SER A 22 -3.12 6.64 16.30
CA SER A 22 -1.69 6.97 16.30
C SER A 22 -1.12 7.08 17.70
N LYS A 23 -1.82 7.77 18.61
CA LYS A 23 -1.43 7.85 20.04
C LYS A 23 -1.37 6.47 20.69
N LYS A 24 -2.37 5.62 20.47
CA LYS A 24 -2.40 4.27 21.05
C LYS A 24 -1.27 3.40 20.51
N LEU A 25 -1.06 3.39 19.19
CA LEU A 25 0.00 2.60 18.58
C LEU A 25 1.39 3.06 19.05
N ASN A 26 1.58 4.36 19.21
CA ASN A 26 2.84 4.94 19.70
C ASN A 26 3.26 4.45 21.09
N LEU A 27 2.29 4.00 21.91
CA LEU A 27 2.53 3.48 23.27
C LEU A 27 2.79 1.96 23.29
N ILE A 28 2.52 1.25 22.20
CA ILE A 28 2.64 -0.20 22.13
C ILE A 28 4.01 -0.58 21.55
N ASN A 29 4.95 -0.95 22.41
CA ASN A 29 6.33 -1.28 22.00
C ASN A 29 6.46 -2.41 20.98
N SER A 30 5.48 -3.31 20.87
CA SER A 30 5.46 -4.39 19.88
C SER A 30 5.01 -3.93 18.49
N VAL A 31 4.31 -2.80 18.39
CA VAL A 31 3.93 -2.23 17.09
C VAL A 31 5.11 -1.45 16.52
N LYS A 32 5.59 -1.83 15.36
CA LYS A 32 6.74 -1.21 14.68
C LYS A 32 6.35 -0.43 13.44
N TRP A 33 5.26 -0.81 12.79
CA TRP A 33 4.81 -0.24 11.53
C TRP A 33 3.31 0.02 11.56
N MET A 34 2.86 0.98 10.78
CA MET A 34 1.47 1.34 10.59
C MET A 34 1.23 1.64 9.11
N ASP A 35 0.28 0.95 8.50
CA ASP A 35 -0.23 1.32 7.18
C ASP A 35 -1.12 2.56 7.36
N VAL A 36 -0.56 3.73 7.02
CA VAL A 36 -1.24 5.02 7.20
C VAL A 36 -2.38 5.18 6.21
N VAL A 37 -2.12 4.76 4.98
CA VAL A 37 -3.12 4.69 3.91
C VAL A 37 -3.03 3.34 3.21
N ASN A 38 -4.17 2.87 2.72
CA ASN A 38 -4.29 1.60 2.02
C ASN A 38 -5.15 1.76 0.77
N GLU A 39 -4.68 1.19 -0.36
CA GLU A 39 -5.45 1.11 -1.61
C GLU A 39 -5.95 2.47 -2.13
N THR A 40 -5.08 3.45 -2.20
CA THR A 40 -5.45 4.82 -2.58
C THR A 40 -5.47 5.05 -4.10
N ILE A 41 -4.81 4.18 -4.86
CA ILE A 41 -4.57 4.33 -6.29
C ILE A 41 -5.04 3.08 -7.04
N THR A 42 -5.76 3.27 -8.13
CA THR A 42 -6.20 2.18 -9.02
C THR A 42 -5.03 1.59 -9.80
N THR A 43 -5.20 0.39 -10.36
CA THR A 43 -4.20 -0.26 -11.24
C THR A 43 -3.86 0.57 -12.50
N THR A 44 -4.65 1.60 -12.83
CA THR A 44 -4.42 2.53 -13.94
C THR A 44 -3.85 3.88 -13.49
N GLY A 45 -3.30 3.99 -12.29
CA GLY A 45 -2.67 5.20 -11.78
C GLY A 45 -3.63 6.35 -11.43
N LYS A 46 -4.92 6.07 -11.23
CA LYS A 46 -5.91 7.06 -10.82
C LYS A 46 -6.21 6.93 -9.33
N TRP A 47 -6.61 8.03 -8.70
CA TRP A 47 -7.12 7.98 -7.34
C TRP A 47 -8.42 7.17 -7.27
N PHE A 48 -8.56 6.32 -6.27
CA PHE A 48 -9.88 5.77 -5.95
C PHE A 48 -10.83 6.91 -5.61
N GLY A 49 -12.01 6.90 -6.24
CA GLY A 49 -13.00 7.96 -6.12
C GLY A 49 -14.09 7.66 -5.11
N GLU A 50 -15.01 8.62 -4.98
CA GLU A 50 -16.21 8.49 -4.18
C GLU A 50 -17.15 7.43 -4.76
N LYS A 51 -17.11 7.25 -6.07
CA LYS A 51 -17.85 6.22 -6.79
C LYS A 51 -17.01 5.68 -7.92
N VAL A 52 -16.76 4.41 -7.88
CA VAL A 52 -15.98 3.70 -8.90
C VAL A 52 -16.94 2.87 -9.75
N GLY A 53 -17.70 3.55 -10.64
CA GLY A 53 -18.51 2.91 -11.65
C GLY A 53 -19.26 1.67 -11.17
N ASP A 54 -19.04 0.54 -11.83
CA ASP A 54 -19.66 -0.75 -11.51
C ASP A 54 -18.91 -1.53 -10.41
N ASP A 55 -17.76 -1.07 -9.96
CA ASP A 55 -16.86 -1.83 -9.07
C ASP A 55 -17.32 -1.89 -7.62
N LYS A 56 -18.39 -1.24 -7.25
CA LYS A 56 -18.94 -1.22 -5.88
C LYS A 56 -17.96 -0.77 -4.79
N TRP A 57 -16.72 -0.46 -5.14
CA TRP A 57 -15.71 0.05 -4.24
C TRP A 57 -15.84 1.57 -4.14
N GLU A 58 -15.97 2.06 -2.91
CA GLU A 58 -16.07 3.49 -2.63
C GLU A 58 -14.98 3.89 -1.64
N ASN A 59 -14.36 5.03 -1.91
CA ASN A 59 -13.48 5.68 -0.95
C ASN A 59 -14.12 7.00 -0.49
N PRO A 60 -14.89 7.00 0.61
CA PRO A 60 -15.58 8.19 1.09
C PRO A 60 -14.64 9.32 1.49
N TRP A 61 -13.41 9.00 1.90
CA TRP A 61 -12.43 10.02 2.30
C TRP A 61 -12.06 10.97 1.17
N LYS A 62 -12.15 10.52 -0.08
CA LYS A 62 -11.90 11.40 -1.23
C LYS A 62 -12.92 12.52 -1.38
N GLN A 63 -14.12 12.41 -0.79
CA GLN A 63 -15.12 13.48 -0.73
C GLN A 63 -14.63 14.70 0.09
N ILE A 64 -13.58 14.54 0.92
CA ILE A 64 -12.92 15.67 1.60
C ILE A 64 -12.29 16.64 0.59
N GLY A 65 -12.03 16.18 -0.63
CA GLY A 65 -11.53 16.99 -1.73
C GLY A 65 -10.07 16.72 -2.10
N MET A 66 -9.60 17.55 -3.02
CA MET A 66 -8.24 17.53 -3.54
C MET A 66 -7.54 18.82 -3.16
N ASN A 67 -6.24 18.76 -2.90
CA ASN A 67 -5.44 19.97 -2.72
C ASN A 67 -5.06 20.61 -4.08
N GLU A 68 -4.36 21.73 -4.03
CA GLU A 68 -3.94 22.48 -5.23
C GLU A 68 -3.00 21.70 -6.16
N ASP A 69 -2.28 20.74 -5.60
CA ASP A 69 -1.33 19.88 -6.34
C ASP A 69 -2.03 18.61 -6.90
N GLY A 70 -3.36 18.48 -6.74
CA GLY A 70 -4.11 17.34 -7.24
C GLY A 70 -3.91 16.03 -6.46
N VAL A 71 -3.53 16.13 -5.19
CA VAL A 71 -3.44 15.01 -4.25
C VAL A 71 -4.65 15.03 -3.31
N PRO A 72 -5.29 13.88 -3.01
CA PRO A 72 -6.40 13.84 -2.08
C PRO A 72 -5.99 14.35 -0.70
N ILE A 73 -6.76 15.28 -0.16
CA ILE A 73 -6.48 15.94 1.14
C ILE A 73 -6.37 14.91 2.26
N TYR A 74 -7.20 13.86 2.24
CA TYR A 74 -7.18 12.83 3.27
C TYR A 74 -5.84 12.09 3.39
N ILE A 75 -5.11 11.91 2.29
CA ILE A 75 -3.79 11.25 2.29
C ILE A 75 -2.78 12.13 3.04
N CYS A 76 -2.71 13.40 2.69
CA CYS A 76 -1.83 14.35 3.37
C CYS A 76 -2.15 14.46 4.86
N LYS A 77 -3.45 14.56 5.19
CA LYS A 77 -3.90 14.69 6.58
C LYS A 77 -3.64 13.43 7.40
N ALA A 78 -3.78 12.24 6.81
CA ALA A 78 -3.47 10.99 7.49
C ALA A 78 -1.96 10.91 7.86
N PHE A 79 -1.07 11.25 6.92
CA PHE A 79 0.36 11.27 7.18
C PHE A 79 0.77 12.39 8.16
N GLU A 80 0.17 13.58 8.08
CA GLU A 80 0.37 14.67 9.04
C GLU A 80 0.08 14.20 10.47
N ILE A 81 -1.09 13.60 10.70
CA ILE A 81 -1.50 13.13 12.02
C ILE A 81 -0.61 11.97 12.50
N ALA A 82 -0.35 10.99 11.63
CA ALA A 82 0.49 9.87 11.99
C ALA A 82 1.92 10.31 12.32
N ASP A 83 2.48 11.25 11.56
CA ASP A 83 3.80 11.81 11.86
C ASP A 83 3.81 12.59 13.17
N GLU A 84 2.75 13.30 13.53
CA GLU A 84 2.67 14.03 14.80
C GLU A 84 2.59 13.09 16.01
N TYR A 85 1.74 12.05 15.95
CA TYR A 85 1.37 11.25 17.14
C TYR A 85 1.98 9.85 17.19
N ALA A 86 2.47 9.27 16.09
CA ALA A 86 3.05 7.92 16.04
C ALA A 86 4.58 7.95 15.84
N LYS A 87 5.30 8.68 16.69
CA LYS A 87 6.76 8.90 16.56
C LYS A 87 7.59 7.61 16.67
N ASN A 88 7.12 6.61 17.43
CA ASN A 88 7.81 5.34 17.63
C ASN A 88 7.42 4.26 16.62
N VAL A 89 6.53 4.58 15.67
CA VAL A 89 6.01 3.66 14.67
C VAL A 89 6.41 4.15 13.29
N LYS A 90 6.87 3.25 12.43
CA LYS A 90 7.18 3.57 11.04
C LYS A 90 5.91 3.67 10.21
N LEU A 91 5.85 4.65 9.32
CA LEU A 91 4.68 5.02 8.54
C LEU A 91 4.79 4.45 7.13
N ILE A 92 3.87 3.57 6.79
CA ILE A 92 3.87 2.82 5.52
C ILE A 92 2.75 3.34 4.61
N PHE A 93 3.07 3.49 3.33
CA PHE A 93 2.11 3.68 2.26
C PHE A 93 1.82 2.29 1.65
N ASN A 94 0.66 1.71 1.97
CA ASN A 94 0.30 0.36 1.53
C ASN A 94 -0.55 0.38 0.25
N GLN A 95 -0.30 -0.56 -0.67
CA GLN A 95 -0.96 -0.60 -1.97
C GLN A 95 -1.21 -2.03 -2.44
N HIS A 96 -2.34 -2.22 -3.10
CA HIS A 96 -2.76 -3.47 -3.71
C HIS A 96 -2.18 -3.67 -5.13
N GLY A 97 -2.73 -4.65 -5.84
CA GLY A 97 -2.45 -4.89 -7.25
C GLY A 97 -1.23 -5.77 -7.51
N GLY A 98 -0.90 -5.88 -8.79
CA GLY A 98 0.31 -6.54 -9.28
C GLY A 98 1.43 -5.53 -9.53
N MET A 99 2.14 -5.72 -10.65
CA MET A 99 3.25 -4.84 -11.03
C MET A 99 2.82 -3.90 -12.19
N GLU A 100 1.67 -3.24 -12.04
CA GLU A 100 1.16 -2.25 -12.99
C GLU A 100 1.97 -0.95 -12.89
N VAL A 101 2.62 -0.59 -13.98
CA VAL A 101 3.58 0.52 -14.04
C VAL A 101 2.93 1.84 -13.65
N GLU A 102 1.75 2.14 -14.22
CA GLU A 102 1.04 3.40 -13.98
C GLU A 102 0.63 3.58 -12.52
N MET A 103 0.26 2.48 -11.87
CA MET A 103 -0.08 2.49 -10.44
C MET A 103 1.15 2.79 -9.58
N TRP A 104 2.23 2.04 -9.80
CA TRP A 104 3.44 2.21 -9.00
C TRP A 104 4.16 3.53 -9.26
N ASP A 105 4.11 4.06 -10.48
CA ASP A 105 4.62 5.40 -10.77
C ASP A 105 3.84 6.45 -9.99
N LYS A 106 2.51 6.34 -9.93
CA LYS A 106 1.68 7.25 -9.12
C LYS A 106 1.93 7.11 -7.62
N VAL A 107 2.18 5.90 -7.13
CA VAL A 107 2.56 5.65 -5.72
C VAL A 107 3.90 6.33 -5.40
N LYS A 108 4.91 6.11 -6.25
CA LYS A 108 6.24 6.73 -6.10
C LYS A 108 6.16 8.26 -6.08
N GLU A 109 5.45 8.85 -7.04
CA GLU A 109 5.22 10.30 -7.09
C GLU A 109 4.55 10.81 -5.81
N THR A 110 3.55 10.08 -5.30
CA THR A 110 2.83 10.48 -4.09
C THR A 110 3.72 10.42 -2.85
N ILE A 111 4.52 9.37 -2.69
CA ILE A 111 5.45 9.25 -1.57
C ILE A 111 6.49 10.39 -1.60
N LEU A 112 7.07 10.67 -2.76
CA LEU A 112 8.04 11.77 -2.90
C LEU A 112 7.38 13.12 -2.61
N TYR A 113 6.16 13.35 -3.10
CA TYR A 113 5.37 14.53 -2.81
C TYR A 113 5.13 14.72 -1.29
N LEU A 114 4.69 13.66 -0.60
CA LEU A 114 4.47 13.72 0.85
C LEU A 114 5.75 14.10 1.61
N ARG A 115 6.88 13.52 1.23
CA ARG A 115 8.18 13.82 1.83
C ARG A 115 8.64 15.25 1.52
N GLU A 116 8.42 15.75 0.31
CA GLU A 116 8.70 17.15 -0.07
C GLU A 116 7.87 18.15 0.75
N LYS A 117 6.62 17.79 1.09
CA LYS A 117 5.78 18.59 2.00
C LYS A 117 6.17 18.46 3.48
N GLY A 118 7.18 17.66 3.81
CA GLY A 118 7.72 17.50 5.16
C GLY A 118 7.06 16.38 5.97
N TYR A 119 6.17 15.57 5.40
CA TYR A 119 5.57 14.43 6.08
C TYR A 119 6.51 13.23 6.05
N ARG A 120 6.60 12.53 7.17
CA ARG A 120 7.38 11.31 7.26
C ARG A 120 6.66 10.16 6.56
N VAL A 121 7.37 9.52 5.63
CA VAL A 121 6.99 8.24 5.03
C VAL A 121 8.22 7.34 5.15
N ASP A 122 8.10 6.25 5.88
CA ASP A 122 9.22 5.37 6.21
C ASP A 122 9.29 4.13 5.33
N GLY A 123 8.19 3.78 4.67
CA GLY A 123 8.17 2.59 3.83
C GLY A 123 7.04 2.52 2.82
N LEU A 124 7.23 1.61 1.88
CA LEU A 124 6.31 1.22 0.83
C LEU A 124 5.84 -0.21 1.10
N GLY A 125 4.53 -0.41 1.22
CA GLY A 125 3.89 -1.71 1.38
C GLY A 125 3.26 -2.20 0.07
N TRP A 126 3.44 -3.47 -0.24
CA TRP A 126 2.72 -4.17 -1.29
C TRP A 126 1.98 -5.35 -0.67
N GLN A 127 0.65 -5.40 -0.86
CA GLN A 127 -0.20 -6.46 -0.31
C GLN A 127 0.18 -7.85 -0.84
N ALA A 128 0.59 -7.94 -2.09
CA ALA A 128 0.98 -9.19 -2.73
C ALA A 128 -0.13 -10.24 -2.81
N HIS A 129 -1.37 -9.81 -3.05
CA HIS A 129 -2.47 -10.71 -3.39
C HIS A 129 -2.26 -11.30 -4.78
N LEU A 130 -1.75 -12.51 -4.84
CA LEU A 130 -1.42 -13.21 -6.07
C LEU A 130 -2.56 -14.09 -6.55
N LYS A 131 -2.65 -14.28 -7.85
CA LYS A 131 -3.62 -15.19 -8.47
C LYS A 131 -2.98 -16.01 -9.56
N ASP A 132 -3.55 -17.17 -9.81
CA ASP A 132 -3.22 -18.02 -10.94
C ASP A 132 -3.85 -17.46 -12.24
N ASP A 133 -3.62 -16.17 -12.50
CA ASP A 133 -4.04 -15.47 -13.70
C ASP A 133 -2.91 -14.60 -14.28
N LYS A 134 -3.12 -14.10 -15.50
CA LYS A 134 -2.08 -13.34 -16.23
C LYS A 134 -1.78 -11.96 -15.62
N LYS A 135 -2.67 -11.40 -14.82
CA LYS A 135 -2.54 -10.03 -14.28
C LYS A 135 -1.79 -10.00 -12.95
N LEU A 136 -2.07 -10.98 -12.09
CA LEU A 136 -1.51 -11.04 -10.73
C LEU A 136 -0.51 -12.19 -10.58
N SER A 137 -0.15 -12.89 -11.66
CA SER A 137 0.93 -13.87 -11.65
C SER A 137 2.28 -13.17 -11.75
N LEU A 138 3.23 -13.58 -10.93
CA LEU A 138 4.60 -13.09 -11.02
C LEU A 138 5.36 -13.83 -12.12
N ASN A 139 5.20 -13.37 -13.36
CA ASN A 139 6.06 -13.76 -14.47
C ASN A 139 7.44 -13.07 -14.37
N LYS A 140 8.34 -13.40 -15.30
CA LYS A 140 9.70 -12.85 -15.30
C LYS A 140 9.73 -11.32 -15.31
N ASN A 141 8.87 -10.67 -16.10
CA ASN A 141 8.83 -9.21 -16.21
C ASN A 141 8.29 -8.58 -14.92
N SER A 142 7.28 -9.20 -14.29
CA SER A 142 6.74 -8.74 -13.01
C SER A 142 7.77 -8.88 -11.87
N LEU A 143 8.55 -9.96 -11.86
CA LEU A 143 9.64 -10.13 -10.89
C LEU A 143 10.76 -9.11 -11.09
N GLU A 144 11.11 -8.80 -12.34
CA GLU A 144 12.09 -7.75 -12.66
C GLU A 144 11.58 -6.38 -12.22
N TYR A 145 10.30 -6.07 -12.49
CA TYR A 145 9.70 -4.82 -12.03
C TYR A 145 9.66 -4.72 -10.50
N LEU A 146 9.26 -5.81 -9.82
CA LEU A 146 9.29 -5.86 -8.35
C LEU A 146 10.71 -5.64 -7.81
N SER A 147 11.71 -6.25 -8.43
CA SER A 147 13.12 -6.02 -8.07
C SER A 147 13.49 -4.54 -8.17
N ASN A 148 13.12 -3.88 -9.26
CA ASN A 148 13.40 -2.46 -9.49
C ASN A 148 12.61 -1.56 -8.53
N LEU A 149 11.38 -1.93 -8.19
CA LEU A 149 10.55 -1.21 -7.21
C LEU A 149 11.18 -1.28 -5.80
N ILE A 150 11.69 -2.43 -5.40
CA ILE A 150 12.42 -2.59 -4.14
C ILE A 150 13.68 -1.72 -4.14
N ASP A 151 14.47 -1.76 -5.23
CA ASP A 151 15.67 -0.93 -5.36
C ASP A 151 15.34 0.56 -5.31
N TRP A 152 14.25 0.98 -5.95
CA TRP A 152 13.77 2.35 -5.87
C TRP A 152 13.42 2.75 -4.42
N ALA A 153 12.73 1.89 -3.69
CA ALA A 153 12.40 2.16 -2.28
C ALA A 153 13.67 2.38 -1.46
N HIS A 154 14.65 1.47 -1.56
CA HIS A 154 15.91 1.56 -0.84
C HIS A 154 16.75 2.79 -1.24
N GLN A 155 16.78 3.14 -2.53
CA GLN A 155 17.47 4.36 -3.02
C GLN A 155 16.85 5.66 -2.49
N ASN A 156 15.61 5.59 -2.05
CA ASN A 156 14.88 6.71 -1.43
C ASN A 156 14.78 6.59 0.10
N ASP A 157 15.61 5.78 0.74
CA ASP A 157 15.60 5.55 2.19
C ASP A 157 14.22 5.11 2.71
N LEU A 158 13.54 4.23 1.97
CA LEU A 158 12.28 3.63 2.34
C LEU A 158 12.47 2.12 2.60
N GLU A 159 11.82 1.60 3.63
CA GLU A 159 11.64 0.16 3.76
C GLU A 159 10.66 -0.35 2.70
N PHE A 160 10.84 -1.59 2.26
CA PHE A 160 9.87 -2.27 1.40
C PHE A 160 9.22 -3.43 2.17
N HIS A 161 7.89 -3.49 2.17
CA HIS A 161 7.12 -4.46 2.93
C HIS A 161 6.21 -5.29 2.04
N ILE A 162 6.18 -6.60 2.27
CA ILE A 162 5.10 -7.47 1.80
C ILE A 162 4.12 -7.60 2.95
N THR A 163 2.91 -7.05 2.80
CA THR A 163 2.00 -6.83 3.93
C THR A 163 0.92 -7.90 4.09
N GLU A 164 0.50 -8.56 2.99
CA GLU A 164 -0.72 -9.38 3.01
C GLU A 164 -0.63 -10.63 2.10
N ILE A 165 0.57 -11.14 1.83
CA ILE A 165 0.82 -12.14 0.80
C ILE A 165 -0.11 -13.35 0.88
N ASP A 166 -0.86 -13.58 -0.18
CA ASP A 166 -1.61 -14.79 -0.44
C ASP A 166 -1.50 -15.24 -1.91
N TYR A 167 -2.00 -16.42 -2.21
CA TYR A 167 -2.05 -16.94 -3.58
C TYR A 167 -3.35 -17.70 -3.82
N VAL A 168 -4.24 -17.13 -4.60
CA VAL A 168 -5.53 -17.72 -4.94
C VAL A 168 -5.38 -18.71 -6.09
N ILE A 169 -5.77 -19.95 -5.84
CA ILE A 169 -5.94 -20.99 -6.85
C ILE A 169 -7.39 -20.98 -7.31
N ASN A 170 -7.63 -20.87 -8.61
CA ASN A 170 -8.99 -20.79 -9.18
C ASN A 170 -9.65 -22.17 -9.39
N GLU A 171 -8.91 -23.24 -9.21
CA GLU A 171 -9.39 -24.61 -9.39
C GLU A 171 -9.93 -25.17 -8.07
N ASP A 172 -11.12 -25.76 -8.10
CA ASP A 172 -11.74 -26.41 -6.93
C ASP A 172 -12.27 -27.82 -7.35
N PRO A 173 -11.68 -28.92 -6.85
CA PRO A 173 -10.50 -28.96 -5.96
C PRO A 173 -9.20 -28.56 -6.69
N PRO A 174 -8.19 -28.09 -5.94
CA PRO A 174 -6.88 -27.79 -6.52
C PRO A 174 -6.23 -29.03 -7.15
N THR A 175 -5.53 -28.84 -8.27
CA THR A 175 -4.72 -29.87 -8.92
C THR A 175 -3.26 -29.82 -8.43
N ASP A 176 -2.50 -30.90 -8.61
CA ASP A 176 -1.05 -30.91 -8.32
C ASP A 176 -0.32 -29.81 -9.09
N ASN A 177 -0.75 -29.51 -10.31
CA ASN A 177 -0.15 -28.46 -11.12
C ASN A 177 -0.45 -27.05 -10.55
N SER A 178 -1.67 -26.79 -10.05
CA SER A 178 -2.00 -25.50 -9.44
C SER A 178 -1.28 -25.30 -8.11
N LEU A 179 -1.15 -26.36 -7.31
CA LEU A 179 -0.35 -26.34 -6.08
C LEU A 179 1.13 -26.10 -6.36
N LEU A 180 1.66 -26.69 -7.43
CA LEU A 180 3.06 -26.45 -7.86
C LEU A 180 3.26 -25.00 -8.32
N ARG A 181 2.31 -24.40 -9.06
CA ARG A 181 2.37 -22.98 -9.46
C ARG A 181 2.36 -22.06 -8.24
N GLN A 182 1.50 -22.32 -7.25
CA GLN A 182 1.46 -21.58 -5.99
C GLN A 182 2.83 -21.67 -5.26
N SER A 183 3.36 -22.86 -5.12
CA SER A 183 4.68 -23.10 -4.50
C SER A 183 5.78 -22.32 -5.20
N HIS A 184 5.81 -22.33 -6.53
CA HIS A 184 6.78 -21.56 -7.32
C HIS A 184 6.58 -20.05 -7.16
N GLY A 185 5.33 -19.57 -7.07
CA GLY A 185 5.01 -18.17 -6.82
C GLY A 185 5.65 -17.68 -5.53
N TYR A 186 5.38 -18.35 -4.42
CA TYR A 186 5.99 -18.02 -3.13
C TYR A 186 7.52 -18.14 -3.14
N ALA A 187 8.06 -19.22 -3.73
CA ALA A 187 9.50 -19.43 -3.78
C ALA A 187 10.22 -18.32 -4.57
N ASN A 188 9.65 -17.82 -5.65
CA ASN A 188 10.24 -16.76 -6.46
C ASN A 188 10.27 -15.42 -5.72
N ILE A 189 9.17 -15.07 -5.03
CA ILE A 189 9.13 -13.87 -4.18
C ILE A 189 10.17 -13.98 -3.07
N LEU A 190 10.16 -15.08 -2.31
CA LEU A 190 11.10 -15.27 -1.20
C LEU A 190 12.56 -15.21 -1.65
N LYS A 191 12.92 -15.82 -2.79
CA LYS A 191 14.27 -15.73 -3.35
C LYS A 191 14.66 -14.30 -3.68
N LEU A 192 13.73 -13.54 -4.31
CA LEU A 192 13.97 -12.14 -4.62
C LEU A 192 14.18 -11.32 -3.34
N LEU A 193 13.28 -11.47 -2.36
CA LEU A 193 13.36 -10.75 -1.09
C LEU A 193 14.67 -11.05 -0.36
N ILE A 194 15.07 -12.33 -0.26
CA ILE A 194 16.33 -12.73 0.36
C ILE A 194 17.53 -12.08 -0.36
N SER A 195 17.48 -11.97 -1.70
CA SER A 195 18.56 -11.32 -2.46
C SER A 195 18.68 -9.81 -2.23
N LYS A 196 17.62 -9.17 -1.72
CA LYS A 196 17.56 -7.74 -1.42
C LYS A 196 17.72 -7.42 0.08
N ARG A 197 17.90 -8.44 0.92
CA ARG A 197 17.86 -8.33 2.39
C ARG A 197 18.87 -7.34 2.97
N GLU A 198 20.05 -7.22 2.39
CA GLU A 198 21.14 -6.39 2.92
C GLU A 198 20.82 -4.90 2.90
N ASN A 199 19.77 -4.49 2.18
CA ASN A 199 19.36 -3.10 1.99
C ASN A 199 18.13 -2.69 2.83
N GLY A 200 17.82 -3.39 3.92
CA GLY A 200 16.72 -2.98 4.81
C GLY A 200 15.35 -3.52 4.43
N LEU A 201 15.28 -4.74 3.96
CA LEU A 201 14.02 -5.40 3.61
C LEU A 201 13.35 -5.98 4.86
N SER A 202 12.11 -5.60 5.10
CA SER A 202 11.26 -6.21 6.11
C SER A 202 10.15 -7.03 5.45
N LEU A 203 10.02 -8.26 5.90
CA LEU A 203 8.88 -9.13 5.59
C LEU A 203 7.94 -9.02 6.78
N ILE A 204 6.87 -8.27 6.60
CA ILE A 204 5.83 -8.19 7.62
C ILE A 204 4.70 -9.12 7.22
N HIS A 205 4.64 -10.10 7.99
CA HIS A 205 3.49 -10.89 8.42
C HIS A 205 2.54 -11.46 7.38
N ILE A 206 2.57 -12.70 7.42
CA ILE A 206 1.44 -13.59 7.17
C ILE A 206 0.60 -13.70 8.44
#